data_02ec771b4e9753e74edac1cedaa86ee1
#
_entry.id   02ec771b4e9753e74edac1cedaa86ee1
#
_cell.length_a   1.000
_cell.length_b   1.000
_cell.length_c   1.000
_cell.angle_alpha   90.00
_cell.angle_beta   90.00
_cell.angle_gamma   90.00
#
_symmetry.space_group_name_H-M   'P 1'
#
loop_
_entity.id
_entity.type
_entity.pdbx_description
1 polymer ?
#
loop_
_entity_poly.entity_id
_entity_poly.type
_entity_poly.pdbx_seq_one_letter_code
_entity_poly.pdbx_strand_id
1 'polypeptide(L)'
;MNIYQAITAAMADVEPIAKGRVNKEQRFNFRGIDEVMNELQPILKKHGIFVVPKVVDVIRQEKPTKSGGMLLYSIVTMEYTMYAQDGSSITGSTVGEGMDSGDKASNKAMAVALKYFLLQTFCIPTEDAKDPDADSHTVAAPPAPIDKNKLNTLASIMNKTRQDGTAYFSEDRKKYFRDLAKTDIDRCLQEAEIALEEMESAE
;
A
#
# COMPACT_ATOMS: atom_id res chain seq x y z
N MET A 1 -17.09 -34.55 -18.71
CA MET A 1 -16.98 -33.12 -19.14
C MET A 1 -15.59 -32.66 -18.76
N ASN A 2 -14.82 -32.19 -19.75
CA ASN A 2 -13.45 -31.74 -19.48
C ASN A 2 -13.44 -30.38 -18.76
N ILE A 3 -12.27 -29.99 -18.25
CA ILE A 3 -12.12 -28.78 -17.44
C ILE A 3 -12.56 -27.49 -18.16
N TYR A 4 -12.32 -27.38 -19.46
CA TYR A 4 -12.72 -26.21 -20.24
C TYR A 4 -14.25 -26.07 -20.34
N GLN A 5 -14.91 -27.19 -20.59
CA GLN A 5 -16.39 -27.26 -20.62
C GLN A 5 -16.97 -26.99 -19.22
N ALA A 6 -16.34 -27.55 -18.17
CA ALA A 6 -16.77 -27.38 -16.79
C ALA A 6 -16.67 -25.91 -16.34
N ILE A 7 -15.54 -25.24 -16.65
CA ILE A 7 -15.35 -23.81 -16.34
C ILE A 7 -16.37 -22.96 -17.09
N THR A 8 -16.55 -23.20 -18.41
CA THR A 8 -17.52 -22.43 -19.21
C THR A 8 -18.95 -22.60 -18.69
N ALA A 9 -19.33 -23.83 -18.28
CA ALA A 9 -20.64 -24.07 -17.69
C ALA A 9 -20.79 -23.42 -16.31
N ALA A 10 -19.74 -23.42 -15.50
CA ALA A 10 -19.73 -22.72 -14.21
C ALA A 10 -19.86 -21.19 -14.37
N MET A 11 -19.19 -20.61 -15.36
CA MET A 11 -19.33 -19.17 -15.65
C MET A 11 -20.77 -18.74 -15.98
N ALA A 12 -21.56 -19.62 -16.58
CA ALA A 12 -22.96 -19.33 -16.88
C ALA A 12 -23.87 -19.28 -15.64
N ASP A 13 -23.44 -19.93 -14.55
CA ASP A 13 -24.17 -19.96 -13.26
C ASP A 13 -23.70 -18.87 -12.27
N VAL A 14 -22.59 -18.20 -12.57
CA VAL A 14 -22.01 -17.18 -11.64
C VAL A 14 -22.76 -15.88 -11.81
N GLU A 15 -23.32 -15.37 -10.72
CA GLU A 15 -23.93 -14.04 -10.65
C GLU A 15 -22.90 -12.98 -10.19
N PRO A 16 -23.19 -11.68 -10.45
CA PRO A 16 -22.35 -10.59 -9.96
C PRO A 16 -22.24 -10.61 -8.43
N ILE A 17 -21.02 -10.58 -7.90
CA ILE A 17 -20.79 -10.57 -6.45
C ILE A 17 -20.67 -9.13 -5.97
N ALA A 18 -21.59 -8.67 -5.11
CA ALA A 18 -21.61 -7.32 -4.56
C ALA A 18 -20.46 -7.06 -3.57
N LYS A 19 -20.06 -5.79 -3.40
CA LYS A 19 -19.10 -5.37 -2.36
C LYS A 19 -19.83 -5.20 -1.02
N GLY A 20 -19.97 -6.29 -0.26
CA GLY A 20 -20.69 -6.32 1.01
C GLY A 20 -19.92 -5.83 2.24
N ARG A 21 -18.59 -5.71 2.18
CA ARG A 21 -17.74 -5.31 3.30
C ARG A 21 -17.25 -3.89 3.19
N VAL A 22 -17.19 -3.18 4.33
CA VAL A 22 -16.68 -1.81 4.46
C VAL A 22 -15.36 -1.83 5.20
N ASN A 23 -14.30 -1.30 4.59
CA ASN A 23 -13.08 -0.94 5.30
C ASN A 23 -13.32 0.39 6.01
N LYS A 24 -13.48 0.35 7.35
CA LYS A 24 -13.80 1.54 8.16
C LYS A 24 -12.64 2.54 8.25
N GLU A 25 -11.40 2.07 8.15
CA GLU A 25 -10.20 2.91 8.23
C GLU A 25 -9.97 3.70 6.94
N GLN A 26 -10.14 3.04 5.80
CA GLN A 26 -9.92 3.63 4.48
C GLN A 26 -11.21 4.04 3.75
N ARG A 27 -12.38 3.82 4.37
CA ARG A 27 -13.72 4.23 3.91
C ARG A 27 -14.09 3.76 2.50
N PHE A 28 -13.75 2.53 2.14
CA PHE A 28 -14.17 1.93 0.87
C PHE A 28 -14.84 0.56 1.08
N ASN A 29 -15.72 0.20 0.12
CA ASN A 29 -16.36 -1.10 0.09
C ASN A 29 -15.47 -2.10 -0.65
N PHE A 30 -15.34 -3.32 -0.13
CA PHE A 30 -14.57 -4.38 -0.76
C PHE A 30 -15.30 -5.74 -0.67
N ARG A 31 -14.88 -6.67 -1.54
CA ARG A 31 -15.26 -8.08 -1.44
C ARG A 31 -14.19 -8.81 -0.66
N GLY A 32 -14.60 -9.52 0.38
CA GLY A 32 -13.74 -10.46 1.05
C GLY A 32 -13.60 -11.75 0.24
N ILE A 33 -12.62 -12.57 0.58
CA ILE A 33 -12.49 -13.92 -0.01
C ILE A 33 -13.69 -14.80 0.36
N ASP A 34 -14.27 -14.60 1.55
CA ASP A 34 -15.37 -15.43 2.03
C ASP A 34 -16.63 -15.27 1.18
N GLU A 35 -16.95 -14.03 0.72
CA GLU A 35 -18.08 -13.80 -0.17
C GLU A 35 -17.88 -14.52 -1.51
N VAL A 36 -16.66 -14.43 -2.06
CA VAL A 36 -16.33 -15.10 -3.33
C VAL A 36 -16.40 -16.63 -3.17
N MET A 37 -15.90 -17.17 -2.05
CA MET A 37 -15.95 -18.61 -1.77
C MET A 37 -17.39 -19.10 -1.56
N ASN A 38 -18.21 -18.35 -0.82
CA ASN A 38 -19.60 -18.73 -0.56
C ASN A 38 -20.42 -18.79 -1.85
N GLU A 39 -20.18 -17.88 -2.79
CA GLU A 39 -20.86 -17.86 -4.09
C GLU A 39 -20.37 -18.97 -5.03
N LEU A 40 -19.04 -19.14 -5.13
CA LEU A 40 -18.47 -20.07 -6.10
C LEU A 40 -18.49 -21.53 -5.65
N GLN A 41 -18.38 -21.84 -4.35
CA GLN A 41 -18.27 -23.20 -3.85
C GLN A 41 -19.44 -24.10 -4.31
N PRO A 42 -20.72 -23.70 -4.23
CA PRO A 42 -21.82 -24.53 -4.73
C PRO A 42 -21.77 -24.72 -6.25
N ILE A 43 -21.33 -23.71 -7.00
CA ILE A 43 -21.20 -23.75 -8.47
C ILE A 43 -20.07 -24.72 -8.86
N LEU A 44 -18.89 -24.58 -8.25
CA LEU A 44 -17.76 -25.49 -8.50
C LEU A 44 -18.14 -26.94 -8.21
N LYS A 45 -18.82 -27.20 -7.09
CA LYS A 45 -19.34 -28.52 -6.72
C LYS A 45 -20.33 -29.05 -7.76
N LYS A 46 -21.27 -28.23 -8.24
CA LYS A 46 -22.26 -28.59 -9.28
C LYS A 46 -21.57 -29.06 -10.56
N HIS A 47 -20.52 -28.37 -10.99
CA HIS A 47 -19.79 -28.66 -12.22
C HIS A 47 -18.61 -29.62 -12.05
N GLY A 48 -18.40 -30.15 -10.83
CA GLY A 48 -17.35 -31.14 -10.55
C GLY A 48 -15.94 -30.58 -10.67
N ILE A 49 -15.76 -29.30 -10.32
CA ILE A 49 -14.47 -28.60 -10.35
C ILE A 49 -13.94 -28.52 -8.92
N PHE A 50 -12.66 -28.88 -8.74
CA PHE A 50 -11.95 -28.58 -7.50
C PHE A 50 -10.61 -27.89 -7.79
N VAL A 51 -10.12 -27.10 -6.82
CA VAL A 51 -8.92 -26.26 -6.95
C VAL A 51 -7.88 -26.69 -5.94
N VAL A 52 -6.65 -26.94 -6.43
CA VAL A 52 -5.49 -27.26 -5.60
C VAL A 52 -4.52 -26.08 -5.61
N PRO A 53 -4.29 -25.42 -4.47
CA PRO A 53 -3.33 -24.34 -4.35
C PRO A 53 -1.90 -24.86 -4.16
N LYS A 54 -0.90 -24.14 -4.69
CA LYS A 54 0.51 -24.34 -4.47
C LYS A 54 1.20 -22.99 -4.25
N VAL A 55 1.95 -22.86 -3.18
CA VAL A 55 2.83 -21.71 -2.97
C VAL A 55 4.06 -21.87 -3.85
N VAL A 56 4.31 -20.92 -4.73
CA VAL A 56 5.47 -20.92 -5.63
C VAL A 56 6.61 -20.11 -5.03
N ASP A 57 6.30 -18.92 -4.49
CA ASP A 57 7.31 -18.04 -3.89
C ASP A 57 6.69 -17.17 -2.79
N VAL A 58 7.52 -16.75 -1.83
CA VAL A 58 7.15 -15.86 -0.73
C VAL A 58 8.27 -14.86 -0.47
N ILE A 59 7.98 -13.60 -0.72
CA ILE A 59 8.87 -12.49 -0.36
C ILE A 59 8.32 -11.83 0.90
N ARG A 60 9.17 -11.68 1.92
CA ARG A 60 8.83 -10.98 3.17
C ARG A 60 9.65 -9.71 3.31
N GLN A 61 8.99 -8.63 3.72
CA GLN A 61 9.62 -7.35 4.00
C GLN A 61 9.13 -6.82 5.34
N GLU A 62 10.04 -6.27 6.11
CA GLU A 62 9.73 -5.61 7.37
C GLU A 62 9.88 -4.10 7.22
N LYS A 63 8.91 -3.34 7.71
CA LYS A 63 8.96 -1.87 7.68
C LYS A 63 8.65 -1.31 9.06
N PRO A 64 9.54 -0.50 9.65
CA PRO A 64 9.26 0.14 10.91
C PRO A 64 8.13 1.17 10.78
N THR A 65 7.27 1.25 11.78
CA THR A 65 6.24 2.27 11.89
C THR A 65 6.77 3.52 12.58
N LYS A 66 6.13 4.66 12.36
CA LYS A 66 6.46 5.92 13.04
C LYS A 66 6.29 5.83 14.57
N SER A 67 5.46 4.92 15.06
CA SER A 67 5.21 4.67 16.50
C SER A 67 6.16 3.64 17.14
N GLY A 68 7.20 3.18 16.43
CA GLY A 68 8.20 2.23 16.94
C GLY A 68 7.80 0.75 16.82
N GLY A 69 6.66 0.43 16.20
CA GLY A 69 6.26 -0.93 15.87
C GLY A 69 6.87 -1.43 14.55
N MET A 70 6.59 -2.69 14.20
CA MET A 70 7.02 -3.31 12.94
C MET A 70 5.79 -3.74 12.14
N LEU A 71 5.79 -3.49 10.83
CA LEU A 71 4.82 -4.04 9.89
C LEU A 71 5.49 -5.10 9.02
N LEU A 72 4.84 -6.25 8.94
CA LEU A 72 5.25 -7.37 8.10
C LEU A 72 4.46 -7.30 6.79
N TYR A 73 5.17 -7.23 5.68
CA TYR A 73 4.60 -7.34 4.33
C TYR A 73 4.96 -8.71 3.78
N SER A 74 3.98 -9.38 3.20
CA SER A 74 4.18 -10.65 2.51
C SER A 74 3.64 -10.53 1.10
N ILE A 75 4.48 -10.83 0.11
CA ILE A 75 4.11 -10.96 -1.30
C ILE A 75 4.22 -12.44 -1.62
N VAL A 76 3.10 -13.05 -1.97
CA VAL A 76 3.03 -14.50 -2.21
C VAL A 76 2.61 -14.75 -3.65
N THR A 77 3.45 -15.51 -4.38
CA THR A 77 3.09 -16.04 -5.70
C THR A 77 2.43 -17.40 -5.49
N MET A 78 1.16 -17.51 -5.91
CA MET A 78 0.36 -18.73 -5.82
C MET A 78 0.08 -19.28 -7.20
N GLU A 79 0.21 -20.59 -7.33
CA GLU A 79 -0.26 -21.39 -8.46
C GLU A 79 -1.51 -22.16 -8.03
N TYR A 80 -2.51 -22.21 -8.90
CA TYR A 80 -3.76 -22.93 -8.68
C TYR A 80 -4.02 -23.85 -9.85
N THR A 81 -4.20 -25.13 -9.58
CA THR A 81 -4.61 -26.11 -10.60
C THR A 81 -6.07 -26.47 -10.37
N MET A 82 -6.91 -26.21 -11.37
CA MET A 82 -8.31 -26.63 -11.39
C MET A 82 -8.43 -27.97 -12.10
N TYR A 83 -9.13 -28.90 -11.49
CA TYR A 83 -9.36 -30.25 -12.02
C TYR A 83 -10.85 -30.47 -12.26
N ALA A 84 -11.18 -31.18 -13.35
CA ALA A 84 -12.50 -31.74 -13.60
C ALA A 84 -12.54 -33.23 -13.27
N GLN A 85 -13.76 -33.81 -13.23
CA GLN A 85 -14.01 -35.22 -12.88
C GLN A 85 -13.35 -36.22 -13.85
N ASP A 86 -13.08 -35.82 -15.09
CA ASP A 86 -12.41 -36.67 -16.07
C ASP A 86 -10.88 -36.68 -15.98
N GLY A 87 -10.33 -35.95 -14.97
CA GLY A 87 -8.90 -35.84 -14.75
C GLY A 87 -8.22 -34.73 -15.56
N SER A 88 -8.94 -34.04 -16.46
CA SER A 88 -8.40 -32.90 -17.16
C SER A 88 -8.20 -31.72 -16.19
N SER A 89 -7.20 -30.89 -16.49
CA SER A 89 -6.85 -29.75 -15.62
C SER A 89 -6.37 -28.54 -16.41
N ILE A 90 -6.42 -27.38 -15.74
CA ILE A 90 -5.81 -26.13 -16.18
C ILE A 90 -5.14 -25.46 -14.99
N THR A 91 -4.01 -24.81 -15.22
CA THR A 91 -3.23 -24.15 -14.18
C THR A 91 -3.09 -22.67 -14.50
N GLY A 92 -3.24 -21.82 -13.48
CA GLY A 92 -2.97 -20.39 -13.53
C GLY A 92 -2.26 -19.95 -12.27
N SER A 93 -1.66 -18.75 -12.31
CA SER A 93 -0.97 -18.17 -11.16
C SER A 93 -1.39 -16.75 -10.92
N THR A 94 -1.36 -16.33 -9.65
CA THR A 94 -1.61 -14.95 -9.22
C THR A 94 -0.67 -14.57 -8.08
N VAL A 95 -0.46 -13.26 -7.93
CA VAL A 95 0.28 -12.69 -6.81
C VAL A 95 -0.71 -12.08 -5.83
N GLY A 96 -0.49 -12.29 -4.54
CA GLY A 96 -1.21 -11.63 -3.48
C GLY A 96 -0.27 -10.89 -2.54
N GLU A 97 -0.70 -9.75 -2.07
CA GLU A 97 0.01 -8.96 -1.07
C GLU A 97 -0.80 -8.87 0.22
N GLY A 98 -0.12 -8.98 1.35
CA GLY A 98 -0.72 -8.85 2.67
C GLY A 98 0.19 -8.11 3.62
N MET A 99 -0.40 -7.26 4.44
CA MET A 99 0.30 -6.53 5.50
C MET A 99 -0.34 -6.85 6.84
N ASP A 100 0.49 -7.07 7.84
CA ASP A 100 0.05 -7.30 9.21
C ASP A 100 1.10 -6.81 10.22
N SER A 101 0.68 -6.41 11.42
CA SER A 101 1.57 -6.09 12.54
C SER A 101 1.97 -7.32 13.38
N GLY A 102 1.48 -8.50 13.02
CA GLY A 102 1.73 -9.77 13.68
C GLY A 102 2.08 -10.89 12.69
N ASP A 103 1.48 -12.07 12.87
CA ASP A 103 1.81 -13.31 12.16
C ASP A 103 0.95 -13.59 10.90
N LYS A 104 -0.02 -12.72 10.54
CA LYS A 104 -1.04 -13.01 9.54
C LYS A 104 -0.78 -12.44 8.14
N ALA A 105 0.37 -11.79 7.91
CA ALA A 105 0.68 -11.17 6.62
C ALA A 105 0.59 -12.17 5.45
N SER A 106 1.18 -13.35 5.58
CA SER A 106 1.13 -14.39 4.54
C SER A 106 -0.28 -14.96 4.33
N ASN A 107 -1.06 -15.13 5.41
CA ASN A 107 -2.44 -15.59 5.29
C ASN A 107 -3.32 -14.58 4.54
N LYS A 108 -3.14 -13.29 4.81
CA LYS A 108 -3.81 -12.21 4.08
C LYS A 108 -3.40 -12.20 2.60
N ALA A 109 -2.10 -12.35 2.32
CA ALA A 109 -1.57 -12.42 0.95
C ALA A 109 -2.18 -13.60 0.16
N MET A 110 -2.21 -14.80 0.74
CA MET A 110 -2.81 -15.99 0.12
C MET A 110 -4.32 -15.81 -0.12
N ALA A 111 -5.05 -15.20 0.81
CA ALA A 111 -6.48 -14.92 0.65
C ALA A 111 -6.74 -13.94 -0.50
N VAL A 112 -5.89 -12.93 -0.64
CA VAL A 112 -5.94 -11.97 -1.77
C VAL A 112 -5.63 -12.65 -3.08
N ALA A 113 -4.57 -13.48 -3.14
CA ALA A 113 -4.20 -14.23 -4.35
C ALA A 113 -5.35 -15.15 -4.82
N LEU A 114 -5.94 -15.93 -3.93
CA LEU A 114 -7.08 -16.80 -4.26
C LEU A 114 -8.29 -16.00 -4.76
N LYS A 115 -8.63 -14.92 -4.07
CA LYS A 115 -9.73 -14.06 -4.48
C LYS A 115 -9.59 -13.58 -5.92
N TYR A 116 -8.43 -13.03 -6.28
CA TYR A 116 -8.19 -12.53 -7.63
C TYR A 116 -8.07 -13.65 -8.67
N PHE A 117 -7.48 -14.79 -8.31
CA PHE A 117 -7.50 -15.97 -9.18
C PHE A 117 -8.93 -16.33 -9.59
N LEU A 118 -9.83 -16.46 -8.61
CA LEU A 118 -11.23 -16.84 -8.86
C LEU A 118 -11.99 -15.77 -9.65
N LEU A 119 -11.87 -14.49 -9.25
CA LEU A 119 -12.54 -13.38 -9.93
C LEU A 119 -12.11 -13.27 -11.41
N GLN A 120 -10.82 -13.41 -11.68
CA GLN A 120 -10.27 -13.30 -13.04
C GLN A 120 -10.57 -14.53 -13.88
N THR A 121 -10.45 -15.75 -13.31
CA THR A 121 -10.69 -17.00 -14.03
C THR A 121 -12.15 -17.13 -14.49
N PHE A 122 -13.10 -16.72 -13.63
CA PHE A 122 -14.52 -16.79 -13.95
C PHE A 122 -15.08 -15.48 -14.55
N CYS A 123 -14.22 -14.48 -14.82
CA CYS A 123 -14.63 -13.16 -15.34
C CYS A 123 -15.82 -12.56 -14.56
N ILE A 124 -15.79 -12.66 -13.22
CA ILE A 124 -16.92 -12.26 -12.38
C ILE A 124 -17.07 -10.73 -12.45
N PRO A 125 -18.23 -10.24 -12.96
CA PRO A 125 -18.44 -8.80 -13.09
C PRO A 125 -18.49 -8.13 -11.72
N THR A 126 -18.06 -6.90 -11.70
CA THR A 126 -18.11 -6.06 -10.51
C THR A 126 -19.15 -4.95 -10.74
N GLU A 127 -20.24 -4.94 -9.98
CA GLU A 127 -21.32 -3.93 -10.12
C GLU A 127 -20.84 -2.47 -9.98
N ASP A 128 -19.69 -2.25 -9.32
CA ASP A 128 -19.09 -0.92 -9.13
C ASP A 128 -17.61 -0.93 -9.55
N ALA A 129 -17.31 -1.37 -10.74
CA ALA A 129 -15.95 -1.21 -11.25
C ALA A 129 -15.69 0.26 -11.61
N LYS A 130 -15.35 1.08 -10.62
CA LYS A 130 -14.40 2.15 -10.93
C LYS A 130 -13.14 1.43 -11.39
N ASP A 131 -12.85 1.59 -12.66
CA ASP A 131 -11.63 1.10 -13.27
C ASP A 131 -10.44 1.56 -12.40
N PRO A 132 -9.62 0.66 -11.84
CA PRO A 132 -8.45 1.06 -11.08
C PRO A 132 -7.52 1.98 -11.88
N ASP A 133 -7.55 1.88 -13.22
CA ASP A 133 -6.78 2.72 -14.12
C ASP A 133 -7.38 4.13 -14.31
N ALA A 134 -8.65 4.34 -13.91
CA ALA A 134 -9.30 5.65 -13.94
C ALA A 134 -8.85 6.57 -12.79
N ASP A 135 -8.34 6.02 -11.69
CA ASP A 135 -7.77 6.75 -10.56
C ASP A 135 -6.24 6.60 -10.57
N SER A 136 -5.54 7.28 -11.48
CA SER A 136 -4.09 7.44 -11.36
C SER A 136 -3.80 8.32 -10.15
N HIS A 137 -3.30 7.72 -9.07
CA HIS A 137 -2.73 8.49 -7.99
C HIS A 137 -1.60 9.35 -8.56
N THR A 138 -1.78 10.66 -8.52
CA THR A 138 -0.66 11.58 -8.75
C THR A 138 0.37 11.25 -7.67
N VAL A 139 1.42 10.52 -8.04
CA VAL A 139 2.58 10.35 -7.18
C VAL A 139 3.06 11.77 -6.93
N ALA A 140 2.95 12.25 -5.68
CA ALA A 140 3.53 13.53 -5.32
C ALA A 140 4.98 13.50 -5.80
N ALA A 141 5.34 14.47 -6.65
CA ALA A 141 6.72 14.58 -7.11
C ALA A 141 7.62 14.54 -5.88
N PRO A 142 8.77 13.84 -5.92
CA PRO A 142 9.71 13.90 -4.82
C PRO A 142 9.97 15.38 -4.52
N PRO A 143 10.03 15.77 -3.23
CA PRO A 143 10.28 17.15 -2.87
C PRO A 143 11.50 17.64 -3.66
N ALA A 144 11.36 18.80 -4.29
CA ALA A 144 12.43 19.40 -5.07
C ALA A 144 13.73 19.40 -4.24
N PRO A 145 14.89 19.09 -4.81
CA PRO A 145 16.13 19.11 -4.07
C PRO A 145 16.30 20.47 -3.42
N ILE A 146 16.50 20.50 -2.11
CA ILE A 146 16.67 21.75 -1.35
C ILE A 146 17.86 22.50 -1.93
N ASP A 147 17.64 23.76 -2.29
CA ASP A 147 18.69 24.61 -2.85
C ASP A 147 19.84 24.74 -1.84
N LYS A 148 21.04 24.28 -2.24
CA LYS A 148 22.25 24.34 -1.41
C LYS A 148 22.60 25.77 -0.99
N ASN A 149 22.29 26.76 -1.81
CA ASN A 149 22.54 28.17 -1.48
C ASN A 149 21.65 28.60 -0.32
N LYS A 150 20.37 28.23 -0.34
CA LYS A 150 19.43 28.49 0.74
C LYS A 150 19.83 27.80 2.05
N LEU A 151 20.33 26.58 1.99
CA LEU A 151 20.87 25.88 3.16
C LEU A 151 22.13 26.59 3.72
N ASN A 152 23.01 27.05 2.86
CA ASN A 152 24.21 27.80 3.28
C ASN A 152 23.83 29.14 3.93
N THR A 153 22.84 29.85 3.37
CA THR A 153 22.30 31.09 3.97
C THR A 153 21.71 30.82 5.35
N LEU A 154 20.89 29.78 5.49
CA LEU A 154 20.33 29.38 6.79
C LEU A 154 21.43 29.03 7.81
N ALA A 155 22.45 28.29 7.39
CA ALA A 155 23.58 27.96 8.25
C ALA A 155 24.36 29.20 8.70
N SER A 156 24.53 30.18 7.81
CA SER A 156 25.15 31.48 8.12
C SER A 156 24.33 32.23 9.19
N ILE A 157 23.02 32.33 9.02
CA ILE A 157 22.13 32.99 9.99
C ILE A 157 22.18 32.28 11.34
N MET A 158 22.06 30.97 11.38
CA MET A 158 22.05 30.19 12.63
C MET A 158 23.35 30.24 13.41
N ASN A 159 24.48 30.50 12.74
CA ASN A 159 25.81 30.53 13.36
C ASN A 159 26.30 31.95 13.70
N LYS A 160 25.47 32.98 13.49
CA LYS A 160 25.82 34.34 13.92
C LYS A 160 26.00 34.40 15.44
N THR A 161 27.00 35.18 15.85
CA THR A 161 27.35 35.40 17.27
C THR A 161 27.29 36.88 17.59
N ARG A 162 27.01 37.19 18.86
CA ARG A 162 27.08 38.54 19.45
C ARG A 162 28.52 39.06 19.53
N GLN A 163 28.69 40.30 19.91
CA GLN A 163 30.00 40.92 20.09
C GLN A 163 30.83 40.23 21.21
N ASP A 164 30.15 39.65 22.19
CA ASP A 164 30.79 38.87 23.29
C ASP A 164 31.12 37.43 22.92
N GLY A 165 30.84 37.03 21.67
CA GLY A 165 31.09 35.67 21.14
C GLY A 165 29.98 34.66 21.45
N THR A 166 28.91 35.04 22.15
CA THR A 166 27.77 34.12 22.39
C THR A 166 26.88 33.98 21.14
N ALA A 167 26.29 32.81 20.97
CA ALA A 167 25.41 32.55 19.84
C ALA A 167 24.05 33.26 20.02
N TYR A 168 23.48 33.80 18.94
CA TYR A 168 22.12 34.37 18.96
C TYR A 168 21.07 33.25 19.17
N PHE A 169 21.26 32.10 18.53
CA PHE A 169 20.28 30.99 18.59
C PHE A 169 20.74 29.88 19.52
N SER A 170 19.85 29.44 20.42
CA SER A 170 20.04 28.22 21.21
C SER A 170 20.06 26.97 20.33
N GLU A 171 20.60 25.86 20.81
CA GLU A 171 20.63 24.59 20.06
C GLU A 171 19.21 24.07 19.77
N ASP A 172 18.24 24.28 20.65
CA ASP A 172 16.83 23.92 20.40
C ASP A 172 16.23 24.74 19.25
N ARG A 173 16.53 26.05 19.18
CA ARG A 173 16.06 26.90 18.09
C ARG A 173 16.71 26.55 16.76
N LYS A 174 18.00 26.22 16.77
CA LYS A 174 18.71 25.71 15.58
C LYS A 174 18.14 24.37 15.10
N LYS A 175 17.76 23.49 16.04
CA LYS A 175 17.09 22.23 15.71
C LYS A 175 15.74 22.46 15.05
N TYR A 176 14.93 23.38 15.59
CA TYR A 176 13.65 23.77 14.98
C TYR A 176 13.83 24.23 13.53
N PHE A 177 14.78 25.13 13.26
CA PHE A 177 15.04 25.60 11.89
C PHE A 177 15.54 24.49 10.98
N ARG A 178 16.40 23.57 11.45
CA ARG A 178 16.83 22.40 10.67
C ARG A 178 15.68 21.46 10.30
N ASP A 179 14.70 21.31 11.18
CA ASP A 179 13.53 20.45 10.90
C ASP A 179 12.52 21.16 9.98
N LEU A 180 12.30 22.46 10.14
CA LEU A 180 11.45 23.26 9.25
C LEU A 180 12.03 23.33 7.83
N ALA A 181 13.34 23.47 7.68
CA ALA A 181 14.02 23.52 6.38
C ALA A 181 13.84 22.26 5.54
N LYS A 182 13.56 21.11 6.15
CA LYS A 182 13.27 19.86 5.43
C LYS A 182 11.91 19.87 4.73
N THR A 183 11.00 20.73 5.17
CA THR A 183 9.62 20.83 4.66
C THR A 183 9.38 22.09 3.86
N ASP A 184 9.94 23.23 4.29
CA ASP A 184 9.77 24.53 3.68
C ASP A 184 11.00 25.44 3.98
N ILE A 185 11.98 25.42 3.09
CA ILE A 185 13.22 26.19 3.26
C ILE A 185 13.00 27.71 3.15
N ASP A 186 12.04 28.15 2.33
CA ASP A 186 11.78 29.59 2.14
C ASP A 186 11.14 30.21 3.39
N ARG A 187 10.15 29.55 3.95
CA ARG A 187 9.54 29.92 5.21
C ARG A 187 10.57 29.86 6.35
N CYS A 188 11.40 28.82 6.37
CA CYS A 188 12.45 28.68 7.38
C CYS A 188 13.45 29.84 7.37
N LEU A 189 13.91 30.27 6.18
CA LEU A 189 14.79 31.42 6.02
C LEU A 189 14.14 32.70 6.53
N GLN A 190 12.90 32.94 6.12
CA GLN A 190 12.16 34.17 6.56
C GLN A 190 12.00 34.22 8.09
N GLU A 191 11.61 33.07 8.72
CA GLU A 191 11.47 33.03 10.18
C GLU A 191 12.83 33.17 10.90
N ALA A 192 13.93 32.65 10.33
CA ALA A 192 15.25 32.76 10.92
C ALA A 192 15.81 34.19 10.80
N GLU A 193 15.57 34.87 9.69
CA GLU A 193 15.97 36.28 9.47
C GLU A 193 15.23 37.20 10.44
N ILE A 194 13.90 37.10 10.55
CA ILE A 194 13.09 37.90 11.48
C ILE A 194 13.57 37.70 12.93
N ALA A 195 13.77 36.43 13.33
CA ALA A 195 14.21 36.12 14.68
C ALA A 195 15.61 36.69 14.99
N LEU A 196 16.51 36.73 14.00
CA LEU A 196 17.82 37.34 14.15
C LEU A 196 17.73 38.86 14.30
N GLU A 197 16.95 39.54 13.44
CA GLU A 197 16.73 41.00 13.49
C GLU A 197 16.12 41.46 14.82
N GLU A 198 15.15 40.68 15.35
CA GLU A 198 14.56 40.98 16.66
C GLU A 198 15.59 40.87 17.79
N MET A 199 16.51 39.89 17.73
CA MET A 199 17.57 39.71 18.72
C MET A 199 18.69 40.75 18.61
N GLU A 200 19.03 41.18 17.37
CA GLU A 200 20.03 42.24 17.13
C GLU A 200 19.50 43.64 17.55
N SER A 201 18.16 43.87 17.42
CA SER A 201 17.52 45.12 17.82
C SER A 201 17.32 45.25 19.34
N ALA A 202 17.45 44.16 20.10
CA ALA A 202 17.32 44.15 21.55
C ALA A 202 18.65 44.36 22.32
N GLU A 203 19.76 44.53 21.60
CA GLU A 203 21.10 44.88 22.12
C GLU A 203 21.34 46.39 22.05
#